data_3e8abec880baf3ba9db527dc89b4427b
#
_entry.id   3e8abec880baf3ba9db527dc89b4427b
#
_cell.length_a   1.000
_cell.length_b   1.000
_cell.length_c   1.000
_cell.angle_alpha   90.00
_cell.angle_beta   90.00
_cell.angle_gamma   90.00
#
_symmetry.space_group_name_H-M   'P 1'
#
loop_
_entity.id
_entity.type
_entity.pdbx_description
1 polymer ?
#
loop_
_entity_poly.entity_id
_entity_poly.type
_entity_poly.pdbx_seq_one_letter_code
_entity_poly.pdbx_strand_id
1 'polypeptide(L)'
;MDSSLFTSDSSLFTLHSSLKVTLLGTGTSGGVPSLGCQCEVCRSTDPRDRRLRCVALVESATTRVLIDCGPDIRQQLMPLPFKPFDAILMTHIHYDHVGGIDDLRPFSVFGPIRLYGDDKTCRQIHNVMPYCFGDHLYPGVPRLEMHEIFPHVPLHIGDLTIVPIQVMHGKLPILGEWCSFSNRKALTTSVSTPSR
;
A
#
# COMPACT_ATOMS: atom_id res chain seq x y z
N MET A 1 30.88 -10.65 57.17
CA MET A 1 29.97 -9.53 56.82
C MET A 1 30.14 -9.31 55.32
N ASP A 2 29.30 -9.93 54.60
CA ASP A 2 29.42 -10.01 53.15
C ASP A 2 28.30 -9.17 52.51
N SER A 3 28.64 -8.11 51.86
CA SER A 3 27.71 -7.23 51.19
C SER A 3 27.65 -7.62 49.71
N SER A 4 26.67 -8.47 49.38
CA SER A 4 26.37 -8.87 48.01
C SER A 4 25.83 -7.67 47.19
N LEU A 5 26.57 -7.36 46.14
CA LEU A 5 26.25 -6.42 45.09
C LEU A 5 24.99 -6.88 44.33
N PHE A 6 23.92 -6.10 44.39
CA PHE A 6 22.83 -6.13 43.46
C PHE A 6 23.30 -5.52 42.13
N THR A 7 23.61 -6.36 41.15
CA THR A 7 23.70 -5.93 39.76
C THR A 7 22.30 -5.95 39.16
N SER A 8 21.72 -4.78 39.02
CA SER A 8 20.51 -4.59 38.21
C SER A 8 20.89 -4.72 36.73
N ASP A 9 20.63 -5.90 36.19
CA ASP A 9 20.73 -6.13 34.75
C ASP A 9 19.51 -5.51 34.06
N SER A 10 19.59 -4.22 33.77
CA SER A 10 18.65 -3.54 32.92
C SER A 10 18.98 -3.86 31.46
N SER A 11 18.54 -5.03 31.00
CA SER A 11 18.50 -5.34 29.58
C SER A 11 17.51 -4.36 28.89
N LEU A 12 18.04 -3.25 28.45
CA LEU A 12 17.39 -2.34 27.51
C LEU A 12 17.06 -3.14 26.24
N PHE A 13 15.82 -3.63 26.16
CA PHE A 13 15.23 -4.06 24.90
C PHE A 13 15.12 -2.82 24.01
N THR A 14 16.16 -2.57 23.24
CA THR A 14 16.10 -1.61 22.14
C THR A 14 15.22 -2.28 21.07
N LEU A 15 13.91 -2.02 21.11
CA LEU A 15 13.02 -2.30 20.00
C LEU A 15 13.53 -1.49 18.81
N HIS A 16 14.30 -2.12 17.94
CA HIS A 16 14.61 -1.58 16.62
C HIS A 16 13.31 -1.61 15.83
N SER A 17 12.56 -0.52 15.86
CA SER A 17 11.41 -0.30 14.99
C SER A 17 11.94 -0.18 13.57
N SER A 18 11.93 -1.28 12.82
CA SER A 18 12.31 -1.30 11.42
C SER A 18 11.08 -1.06 10.55
N LEU A 19 11.16 -0.06 9.68
CA LEU A 19 10.21 0.11 8.58
C LEU A 19 10.64 -0.84 7.47
N LYS A 20 9.71 -1.69 7.01
CA LYS A 20 9.91 -2.58 5.88
C LYS A 20 9.01 -2.13 4.74
N VAL A 21 9.60 -1.87 3.58
CA VAL A 21 8.89 -1.65 2.33
C VAL A 21 9.10 -2.85 1.42
N THR A 22 8.00 -3.47 1.00
CA THR A 22 8.00 -4.60 0.07
C THR A 22 7.32 -4.19 -1.21
N LEU A 23 8.04 -4.18 -2.32
CA LEU A 23 7.44 -3.96 -3.65
C LEU A 23 6.80 -5.27 -4.10
N LEU A 24 5.48 -5.31 -4.18
CA LEU A 24 4.70 -6.46 -4.60
C LEU A 24 4.60 -6.58 -6.13
N GLY A 25 4.85 -5.49 -6.81
CA GLY A 25 4.97 -5.41 -8.26
C GLY A 25 5.80 -4.20 -8.66
N THR A 26 6.55 -4.34 -9.74
CA THR A 26 7.45 -3.30 -10.28
C THR A 26 7.25 -3.10 -11.77
N GLY A 27 6.17 -3.65 -12.32
CA GLY A 27 5.80 -3.46 -13.72
C GLY A 27 5.11 -2.12 -13.96
N THR A 28 5.02 -1.75 -15.23
CA THR A 28 4.22 -0.61 -15.68
C THR A 28 2.74 -0.93 -15.62
N SER A 29 1.88 -0.01 -16.09
CA SER A 29 0.43 -0.20 -16.18
C SER A 29 0.00 -1.45 -16.97
N GLY A 30 0.82 -1.93 -17.91
CA GLY A 30 0.59 -3.17 -18.67
C GLY A 30 1.19 -4.43 -18.02
N GLY A 31 1.99 -4.30 -16.97
CA GLY A 31 2.82 -5.38 -16.46
C GLY A 31 3.93 -5.81 -17.43
N VAL A 32 4.70 -6.85 -17.07
CA VAL A 32 5.69 -7.50 -17.97
C VAL A 32 5.53 -9.01 -17.84
N PRO A 33 5.32 -9.75 -18.94
CA PRO A 33 5.19 -9.27 -20.32
C PRO A 33 3.94 -8.43 -20.56
N SER A 34 4.07 -7.45 -21.44
CA SER A 34 2.93 -6.63 -21.89
C SER A 34 2.18 -7.33 -23.02
N LEU A 35 0.86 -7.24 -22.99
CA LEU A 35 0.00 -7.91 -23.96
C LEU A 35 0.36 -7.49 -25.40
N GLY A 36 0.62 -8.48 -26.25
CA GLY A 36 0.99 -8.28 -27.66
C GLY A 36 2.45 -7.80 -27.91
N CYS A 37 3.23 -7.52 -26.87
CA CYS A 37 4.63 -7.10 -27.02
C CYS A 37 5.53 -8.28 -27.40
N GLN A 38 6.40 -8.08 -28.40
CA GLN A 38 7.33 -9.09 -28.92
C GLN A 38 8.80 -8.76 -28.63
N CYS A 39 9.07 -7.78 -27.74
CA CYS A 39 10.45 -7.44 -27.38
C CYS A 39 11.12 -8.58 -26.62
N GLU A 40 12.46 -8.54 -26.56
CA GLU A 40 13.29 -9.55 -25.90
C GLU A 40 12.84 -9.84 -24.47
N VAL A 41 12.58 -8.79 -23.65
CA VAL A 41 12.15 -8.91 -22.26
C VAL A 41 10.77 -9.57 -22.15
N CYS A 42 9.78 -9.17 -22.98
CA CYS A 42 8.44 -9.75 -22.96
C CYS A 42 8.41 -11.21 -23.44
N ARG A 43 9.37 -11.62 -24.24
CA ARG A 43 9.55 -13.00 -24.74
C ARG A 43 10.46 -13.84 -23.86
N SER A 44 11.11 -13.24 -22.89
CA SER A 44 12.03 -13.91 -21.98
C SER A 44 11.32 -14.99 -21.16
N THR A 45 12.00 -16.08 -20.92
CA THR A 45 11.57 -17.15 -19.99
C THR A 45 12.16 -16.95 -18.57
N ASP A 46 13.00 -15.95 -18.37
CA ASP A 46 13.56 -15.62 -17.06
C ASP A 46 12.43 -15.08 -16.14
N PRO A 47 12.20 -15.68 -14.97
CA PRO A 47 11.18 -15.21 -14.05
C PRO A 47 11.41 -13.78 -13.55
N ARG A 48 12.64 -13.25 -13.61
CA ARG A 48 12.96 -11.86 -13.26
C ARG A 48 12.38 -10.85 -14.25
N ASP A 49 12.08 -11.28 -15.47
CA ASP A 49 11.44 -10.46 -16.51
C ASP A 49 9.92 -10.48 -16.41
N ARG A 50 9.35 -11.16 -15.41
CA ARG A 50 7.92 -11.15 -15.12
C ARG A 50 7.63 -10.22 -13.97
N ARG A 51 6.93 -9.12 -14.27
CA ARG A 51 6.64 -8.06 -13.27
C ARG A 51 5.16 -7.75 -13.26
N LEU A 52 4.56 -7.97 -12.10
CA LEU A 52 3.20 -7.51 -11.82
C LEU A 52 3.15 -5.98 -11.72
N ARG A 53 1.98 -5.40 -11.91
CA ARG A 53 1.74 -3.95 -11.82
C ARG A 53 2.12 -3.41 -10.44
N CYS A 54 2.46 -2.12 -10.41
CA CYS A 54 3.05 -1.50 -9.23
C CYS A 54 2.09 -1.51 -8.03
N VAL A 55 2.52 -2.14 -6.95
CA VAL A 55 1.88 -2.12 -5.63
C VAL A 55 2.99 -2.24 -4.58
N ALA A 56 2.87 -1.52 -3.48
CA ALA A 56 3.81 -1.61 -2.37
C ALA A 56 3.11 -1.91 -1.04
N LEU A 57 3.81 -2.62 -0.18
CA LEU A 57 3.40 -2.90 1.19
C LEU A 57 4.42 -2.28 2.14
N VAL A 58 3.94 -1.43 3.04
CA VAL A 58 4.73 -0.79 4.11
C VAL A 58 4.33 -1.40 5.43
N GLU A 59 5.29 -1.94 6.15
CA GLU A 59 5.07 -2.60 7.43
C GLU A 59 6.01 -2.05 8.50
N SER A 60 5.45 -1.78 9.66
CA SER A 60 6.18 -1.61 10.91
C SER A 60 6.01 -2.84 11.80
N ALA A 61 6.42 -2.75 13.06
CA ALA A 61 6.16 -3.81 14.03
C ALA A 61 4.65 -3.99 14.31
N THR A 62 3.85 -2.94 14.18
CA THR A 62 2.43 -2.91 14.60
C THR A 62 1.47 -2.46 13.50
N THR A 63 1.95 -1.84 12.43
CA THR A 63 1.12 -1.21 11.39
C THR A 63 1.43 -1.77 10.01
N ARG A 64 0.39 -1.97 9.22
CA ARG A 64 0.47 -2.54 7.88
C ARG A 64 -0.34 -1.71 6.89
N VAL A 65 0.35 -1.08 5.95
CA VAL A 65 -0.24 -0.16 4.98
C VAL A 65 0.05 -0.65 3.56
N LEU A 66 -1.01 -0.81 2.77
CA LEU A 66 -0.90 -1.11 1.34
C LEU A 66 -0.93 0.19 0.55
N ILE A 67 -0.11 0.31 -0.48
CA ILE A 67 -0.11 1.43 -1.43
C ILE A 67 -0.54 0.90 -2.78
N ASP A 68 -1.69 1.38 -3.24
CA ASP A 68 -2.44 0.94 -4.41
C ASP A 68 -2.98 -0.50 -4.34
N CYS A 69 -3.94 -0.80 -5.20
CA CYS A 69 -4.62 -2.07 -5.27
C CYS A 69 -4.99 -2.38 -6.73
N GLY A 70 -3.98 -2.61 -7.56
CA GLY A 70 -4.13 -2.93 -8.97
C GLY A 70 -4.72 -4.33 -9.23
N PRO A 71 -5.01 -4.68 -10.49
CA PRO A 71 -5.70 -5.92 -10.85
C PRO A 71 -4.88 -7.20 -10.57
N ASP A 72 -3.59 -7.07 -10.28
CA ASP A 72 -2.73 -8.20 -9.91
C ASP A 72 -2.70 -8.46 -8.40
N ILE A 73 -3.47 -7.70 -7.60
CA ILE A 73 -3.41 -7.72 -6.12
C ILE A 73 -3.63 -9.11 -5.54
N ARG A 74 -4.55 -9.89 -6.10
CA ARG A 74 -4.79 -11.26 -5.64
C ARG A 74 -3.51 -12.08 -5.72
N GLN A 75 -2.80 -12.04 -6.85
CA GLN A 75 -1.55 -12.77 -7.04
C GLN A 75 -0.44 -12.24 -6.13
N GLN A 76 -0.41 -10.93 -5.92
CA GLN A 76 0.58 -10.25 -5.07
C GLN A 76 0.42 -10.58 -3.59
N LEU A 77 -0.82 -10.75 -3.12
CA LEU A 77 -1.11 -11.04 -1.71
C LEU A 77 -1.10 -12.54 -1.37
N MET A 78 -1.28 -13.44 -2.35
CA MET A 78 -1.31 -14.90 -2.11
C MET A 78 -0.10 -15.44 -1.35
N PRO A 79 1.15 -15.01 -1.57
CA PRO A 79 2.31 -15.49 -0.82
C PRO A 79 2.48 -14.84 0.56
N LEU A 80 1.68 -13.83 0.89
CA LEU A 80 1.80 -13.08 2.14
C LEU A 80 0.87 -13.64 3.23
N PRO A 81 1.19 -13.42 4.52
CA PRO A 81 0.28 -13.75 5.59
C PRO A 81 -1.06 -13.03 5.45
N PHE A 82 -2.17 -13.76 5.61
CA PHE A 82 -3.52 -13.21 5.61
C PHE A 82 -3.77 -12.47 6.93
N LYS A 83 -3.52 -11.16 6.92
CA LYS A 83 -3.65 -10.22 8.05
C LYS A 83 -4.32 -8.94 7.59
N PRO A 84 -5.02 -8.20 8.47
CA PRO A 84 -5.65 -6.94 8.10
C PRO A 84 -4.62 -5.92 7.62
N PHE A 85 -5.11 -4.95 6.85
CA PHE A 85 -4.43 -3.70 6.58
C PHE A 85 -5.02 -2.62 7.48
N ASP A 86 -4.16 -1.80 8.08
CA ASP A 86 -4.59 -0.65 8.88
C ASP A 86 -5.06 0.49 7.97
N ALA A 87 -4.49 0.58 6.77
CA ALA A 87 -4.89 1.51 5.72
C ALA A 87 -4.49 0.96 4.34
N ILE A 88 -5.23 1.38 3.31
CA ILE A 88 -4.86 1.24 1.91
C ILE A 88 -4.86 2.63 1.30
N LEU A 89 -3.71 3.08 0.83
CA LEU A 89 -3.53 4.40 0.24
C LEU A 89 -3.65 4.29 -1.28
N MET A 90 -4.51 5.11 -1.86
CA MET A 90 -4.78 5.13 -3.29
C MET A 90 -4.10 6.36 -3.90
N THR A 91 -3.11 6.13 -4.76
CA THR A 91 -2.37 7.24 -5.40
C THR A 91 -3.24 7.97 -6.40
N HIS A 92 -4.02 7.25 -7.20
CA HIS A 92 -4.94 7.79 -8.20
C HIS A 92 -5.84 6.69 -8.79
N ILE A 93 -6.78 7.10 -9.64
CA ILE A 93 -7.89 6.24 -10.13
C ILE A 93 -7.55 5.36 -11.33
N HIS A 94 -6.36 5.38 -11.89
CA HIS A 94 -6.06 4.51 -13.02
C HIS A 94 -6.25 3.02 -12.66
N TYR A 95 -6.73 2.23 -13.63
CA TYR A 95 -7.11 0.83 -13.43
C TYR A 95 -6.00 -0.02 -12.84
N ASP A 96 -4.77 0.21 -13.25
CA ASP A 96 -3.58 -0.49 -12.75
C ASP A 96 -3.26 -0.19 -11.27
N HIS A 97 -3.93 0.81 -10.66
CA HIS A 97 -3.82 1.16 -9.26
C HIS A 97 -5.05 0.81 -8.42
N VAL A 98 -6.24 0.72 -9.05
CA VAL A 98 -7.51 0.50 -8.31
C VAL A 98 -8.25 -0.76 -8.74
N GLY A 99 -7.90 -1.38 -9.86
CA GLY A 99 -8.69 -2.45 -10.50
C GLY A 99 -8.81 -3.74 -9.71
N GLY A 100 -8.08 -3.89 -8.60
CA GLY A 100 -8.12 -5.07 -7.74
C GLY A 100 -8.86 -4.87 -6.42
N ILE A 101 -9.50 -3.72 -6.18
CA ILE A 101 -10.18 -3.43 -4.91
C ILE A 101 -11.25 -4.50 -4.59
N ASP A 102 -11.94 -5.04 -5.58
CA ASP A 102 -12.95 -6.07 -5.38
C ASP A 102 -12.36 -7.39 -4.86
N ASP A 103 -11.11 -7.70 -5.18
CA ASP A 103 -10.38 -8.87 -4.65
C ASP A 103 -10.05 -8.77 -3.15
N LEU A 104 -10.26 -7.61 -2.54
CA LEU A 104 -10.09 -7.43 -1.10
C LEU A 104 -11.25 -7.95 -0.25
N ARG A 105 -12.33 -8.47 -0.84
CA ARG A 105 -13.51 -9.03 -0.12
C ARG A 105 -13.15 -9.91 1.06
N PRO A 106 -12.18 -10.85 0.97
CA PRO A 106 -11.84 -11.71 2.09
C PRO A 106 -11.38 -10.95 3.32
N PHE A 107 -10.78 -9.76 3.14
CA PHE A 107 -10.30 -8.94 4.25
C PHE A 107 -11.43 -8.29 5.05
N SER A 108 -12.66 -8.28 4.55
CA SER A 108 -13.83 -7.79 5.29
C SER A 108 -14.13 -8.62 6.55
N VAL A 109 -13.55 -9.79 6.69
CA VAL A 109 -13.60 -10.60 7.94
C VAL A 109 -12.93 -9.87 9.12
N PHE A 110 -11.97 -8.99 8.84
CA PHE A 110 -11.29 -8.17 9.85
C PHE A 110 -12.02 -6.85 10.17
N GLY A 111 -13.12 -6.56 9.47
CA GLY A 111 -13.87 -5.31 9.57
C GLY A 111 -13.88 -4.52 8.25
N PRO A 112 -14.33 -3.27 8.29
CA PRO A 112 -14.29 -2.41 7.12
C PRO A 112 -12.87 -2.16 6.63
N ILE A 113 -12.72 -2.13 5.29
CA ILE A 113 -11.45 -1.87 4.62
C ILE A 113 -11.33 -0.36 4.40
N ARG A 114 -10.36 0.26 5.05
CA ARG A 114 -10.16 1.72 4.99
C ARG A 114 -9.30 2.08 3.80
N LEU A 115 -9.90 2.80 2.85
CA LEU A 115 -9.23 3.36 1.67
C LEU A 115 -9.02 4.85 1.87
N TYR A 116 -7.83 5.33 1.56
CA TYR A 116 -7.46 6.74 1.67
C TYR A 116 -7.04 7.26 0.29
N GLY A 117 -7.57 8.38 -0.14
CA GLY A 117 -7.25 8.99 -1.43
C GLY A 117 -7.62 10.46 -1.47
N ASP A 118 -7.24 11.16 -2.52
CA ASP A 118 -7.74 12.51 -2.75
C ASP A 118 -9.24 12.49 -3.09
N ASP A 119 -9.90 13.64 -2.98
CA ASP A 119 -11.32 13.82 -3.27
C ASP A 119 -11.72 13.24 -4.64
N LYS A 120 -10.90 13.45 -5.67
CA LYS A 120 -11.17 12.93 -7.00
C LYS A 120 -11.16 11.40 -7.04
N THR A 121 -10.16 10.77 -6.44
CA THR A 121 -10.02 9.32 -6.35
C THR A 121 -11.16 8.72 -5.55
N CYS A 122 -11.50 9.32 -4.40
CA CYS A 122 -12.62 8.90 -3.56
C CYS A 122 -13.95 8.90 -4.33
N ARG A 123 -14.28 10.01 -5.00
CA ARG A 123 -15.51 10.10 -5.80
C ARG A 123 -15.54 9.09 -6.94
N GLN A 124 -14.43 8.89 -7.62
CA GLN A 124 -14.37 7.96 -8.75
C GLN A 124 -14.51 6.50 -8.30
N ILE A 125 -13.92 6.10 -7.18
CA ILE A 125 -14.13 4.76 -6.61
C ILE A 125 -15.60 4.55 -6.24
N HIS A 126 -16.24 5.53 -5.61
CA HIS A 126 -17.68 5.49 -5.35
C HIS A 126 -18.51 5.30 -6.63
N ASN A 127 -18.15 5.98 -7.71
CA ASN A 127 -18.87 5.90 -8.97
C ASN A 127 -18.72 4.55 -9.68
N VAL A 128 -17.51 3.93 -9.61
CA VAL A 128 -17.26 2.66 -10.32
C VAL A 128 -17.61 1.43 -9.50
N MET A 129 -17.71 1.56 -8.17
CA MET A 129 -18.02 0.47 -7.25
C MET A 129 -19.16 0.85 -6.26
N PRO A 130 -20.31 1.38 -6.74
CA PRO A 130 -21.38 1.85 -5.85
C PRO A 130 -21.92 0.74 -4.95
N TYR A 131 -21.81 -0.52 -5.35
CA TYR A 131 -22.26 -1.69 -4.61
C TYR A 131 -21.44 -2.00 -3.35
N CYS A 132 -20.28 -1.35 -3.17
CA CYS A 132 -19.41 -1.50 -1.99
C CYS A 132 -19.73 -0.49 -0.87
N PHE A 133 -20.68 0.40 -1.11
CA PHE A 133 -21.03 1.50 -0.21
C PHE A 133 -22.51 1.51 0.08
N GLY A 134 -22.89 1.97 1.28
CA GLY A 134 -24.29 2.06 1.69
C GLY A 134 -24.64 1.17 2.89
N ASP A 135 -25.88 1.30 3.38
CA ASP A 135 -26.33 0.66 4.61
C ASP A 135 -26.70 -0.83 4.43
N HIS A 136 -27.03 -1.25 3.21
CA HIS A 136 -27.47 -2.60 2.88
C HIS A 136 -26.57 -3.23 1.80
N LEU A 137 -25.37 -3.63 2.22
CA LEU A 137 -24.43 -4.28 1.32
C LEU A 137 -24.85 -5.72 1.04
N TYR A 138 -24.74 -6.14 -0.22
CA TYR A 138 -24.90 -7.55 -0.58
C TYR A 138 -23.83 -8.40 0.14
N PRO A 139 -24.20 -9.54 0.74
CA PRO A 139 -23.22 -10.42 1.36
C PRO A 139 -22.14 -10.86 0.35
N GLY A 140 -20.89 -10.62 0.68
CA GLY A 140 -19.75 -11.01 -0.15
C GLY A 140 -19.12 -9.89 -0.98
N VAL A 141 -19.61 -8.64 -0.90
CA VAL A 141 -18.87 -7.48 -1.40
C VAL A 141 -17.86 -6.99 -0.38
N PRO A 142 -16.77 -6.31 -0.78
CA PRO A 142 -15.88 -5.68 0.17
C PRO A 142 -16.62 -4.54 0.89
N ARG A 143 -16.45 -4.47 2.22
CA ARG A 143 -16.94 -3.34 3.01
C ARG A 143 -15.89 -2.24 2.98
N LEU A 144 -16.14 -1.21 2.20
CA LEU A 144 -15.18 -0.11 2.01
C LEU A 144 -15.57 1.12 2.83
N GLU A 145 -14.57 1.72 3.47
CA GLU A 145 -14.68 3.05 4.09
C GLU A 145 -13.69 3.98 3.39
N MET A 146 -14.22 5.03 2.74
CA MET A 146 -13.39 6.03 2.06
C MET A 146 -13.05 7.18 3.00
N HIS A 147 -11.78 7.54 3.02
CA HIS A 147 -11.23 8.65 3.78
C HIS A 147 -10.48 9.59 2.85
N GLU A 148 -10.89 10.84 2.81
CA GLU A 148 -10.20 11.86 2.03
C GLU A 148 -8.93 12.30 2.73
N ILE A 149 -7.85 12.41 1.95
CA ILE A 149 -6.54 12.92 2.39
C ILE A 149 -6.09 14.06 1.50
N PHE A 150 -5.26 14.93 2.07
CA PHE A 150 -4.83 16.16 1.42
C PHE A 150 -3.32 16.22 1.28
N PRO A 151 -2.79 16.76 0.17
CA PRO A 151 -1.36 16.95 0.00
C PRO A 151 -0.75 17.72 1.18
N HIS A 152 0.40 17.26 1.65
CA HIS A 152 1.19 17.84 2.74
C HIS A 152 0.52 17.86 4.13
N VAL A 153 -0.65 17.23 4.28
CA VAL A 153 -1.30 17.05 5.58
C VAL A 153 -0.92 15.68 6.13
N PRO A 154 -0.20 15.59 7.26
CA PRO A 154 0.20 14.32 7.83
C PRO A 154 -1.00 13.46 8.23
N LEU A 155 -0.96 12.18 7.84
CA LEU A 155 -1.90 11.14 8.23
C LEU A 155 -1.21 10.19 9.21
N HIS A 156 -1.85 9.92 10.34
CA HIS A 156 -1.34 8.99 11.35
C HIS A 156 -2.10 7.67 11.28
N ILE A 157 -1.39 6.59 10.97
CA ILE A 157 -1.91 5.22 10.94
C ILE A 157 -1.04 4.38 11.87
N GLY A 158 -1.59 3.98 13.00
CA GLY A 158 -0.83 3.26 14.03
C GLY A 158 0.42 4.04 14.46
N ASP A 159 1.58 3.44 14.30
CA ASP A 159 2.89 4.05 14.60
C ASP A 159 3.54 4.72 13.38
N LEU A 160 2.85 4.76 12.23
CA LEU A 160 3.31 5.44 11.03
C LEU A 160 2.75 6.85 10.91
N THR A 161 3.58 7.76 10.45
CA THR A 161 3.17 9.07 9.95
C THR A 161 3.40 9.10 8.44
N ILE A 162 2.34 9.32 7.69
CA ILE A 162 2.35 9.31 6.22
C ILE A 162 2.02 10.72 5.76
N VAL A 163 2.85 11.28 4.89
CA VAL A 163 2.62 12.61 4.31
C VAL A 163 2.35 12.43 2.82
N PRO A 164 1.11 12.65 2.37
CA PRO A 164 0.81 12.65 0.93
C PRO A 164 1.53 13.80 0.25
N ILE A 165 2.20 13.52 -0.88
CA ILE A 165 2.91 14.50 -1.68
C ILE A 165 2.23 14.58 -3.03
N GLN A 166 1.89 15.78 -3.48
CA GLN A 166 1.36 15.94 -4.83
C GLN A 166 2.49 15.82 -5.85
N VAL A 167 2.32 14.91 -6.82
CA VAL A 167 3.22 14.73 -7.95
C VAL A 167 2.44 14.76 -9.26
N MET A 168 3.13 15.02 -10.36
CA MET A 168 2.48 15.09 -11.68
C MET A 168 2.69 13.80 -12.45
N HIS A 169 1.61 13.18 -12.88
CA HIS A 169 1.59 12.06 -13.82
C HIS A 169 1.12 12.57 -15.18
N GLY A 170 2.05 13.02 -16.02
CA GLY A 170 1.74 13.81 -17.20
C GLY A 170 1.09 15.14 -16.81
N LYS A 171 -0.18 15.33 -17.19
CA LYS A 171 -0.99 16.51 -16.80
C LYS A 171 -1.91 16.25 -15.59
N LEU A 172 -1.92 15.05 -15.08
CA LEU A 172 -2.77 14.64 -13.95
C LEU A 172 -2.00 14.84 -12.64
N PRO A 173 -2.48 15.67 -11.69
CA PRO A 173 -1.97 15.65 -10.34
C PRO A 173 -2.43 14.36 -9.66
N ILE A 174 -1.49 13.68 -9.01
CA ILE A 174 -1.73 12.45 -8.25
C ILE A 174 -1.04 12.55 -6.89
N LEU A 175 -1.32 11.61 -5.99
CA LEU A 175 -0.63 11.50 -4.72
C LEU A 175 0.55 10.53 -4.83
N GLY A 176 1.71 10.95 -4.32
CA GLY A 176 2.78 10.07 -3.87
C GLY A 176 2.83 10.11 -2.35
N GLU A 177 3.49 9.16 -1.71
CA GLU A 177 3.49 9.09 -0.26
C GLU A 177 4.90 9.11 0.31
N TRP A 178 5.06 9.90 1.37
CA TRP A 178 6.22 9.89 2.23
C TRP A 178 5.84 9.25 3.56
N CYS A 179 6.46 8.13 3.89
CA CYS A 179 6.25 7.46 5.16
C CYS A 179 7.41 7.73 6.11
N SER A 180 7.09 8.13 7.35
CA SER A 180 8.06 8.25 8.43
C SER A 180 7.54 7.54 9.68
N PHE A 181 8.49 7.11 10.52
CA PHE A 181 8.17 6.61 11.86
C PHE A 181 8.13 7.75 12.87
N SER A 182 7.24 7.65 13.85
CA SER A 182 7.19 8.57 14.99
C SER A 182 8.44 8.48 15.88
N ASN A 183 9.37 7.56 15.63
CA ASN A 183 10.62 7.41 16.38
C ASN A 183 11.86 7.49 15.47
N ARG A 184 12.14 8.71 14.99
CA ARG A 184 13.41 9.18 14.37
C ARG A 184 14.00 8.33 13.22
N LYS A 185 13.77 8.75 12.05
CA LYS A 185 14.56 8.95 10.81
C LYS A 185 13.69 8.69 9.58
N ALA A 186 13.50 9.74 8.80
CA ALA A 186 12.80 9.71 7.51
C ALA A 186 13.52 8.79 6.52
N LEU A 187 12.78 7.87 5.90
CA LEU A 187 13.18 7.23 4.65
C LEU A 187 12.32 7.83 3.53
N THR A 188 12.98 8.49 2.59
CA THR A 188 12.33 8.98 1.37
C THR A 188 12.26 7.83 0.38
N THR A 189 11.08 7.31 0.08
CA THR A 189 10.88 6.45 -1.07
C THR A 189 10.32 7.29 -2.21
N SER A 190 11.20 7.83 -3.05
CA SER A 190 10.79 8.31 -4.35
C SER A 190 10.61 7.10 -5.27
N VAL A 191 9.39 6.76 -5.62
CA VAL A 191 9.14 5.85 -6.75
C VAL A 191 9.40 6.66 -8.01
N SER A 192 10.64 6.65 -8.49
CA SER A 192 10.95 7.13 -9.83
C SER A 192 10.51 6.05 -10.82
N THR A 193 9.46 6.32 -11.59
CA THR A 193 9.24 5.60 -12.85
C THR A 193 10.42 5.91 -13.77
N PRO A 194 11.12 4.91 -14.30
CA PRO A 194 12.15 5.18 -15.29
C PRO A 194 11.48 5.78 -16.53
N SER A 195 11.80 7.04 -16.82
CA SER A 195 11.61 7.61 -18.14
C SER A 195 12.43 6.83 -19.15
N ARG A 196 11.85 6.55 -20.30
CA ARG A 196 12.47 5.88 -21.45
C ARG A 196 13.80 6.49 -21.85
#